data_811bbcd10c289075754cd1ca22991d93
#
_entry.id   811bbcd10c289075754cd1ca22991d93
#
_cell.length_a   1.000
_cell.length_b   1.000
_cell.length_c   1.000
_cell.angle_alpha   90.00
_cell.angle_beta   90.00
_cell.angle_gamma   90.00
#
_symmetry.space_group_name_H-M   'P 1'
#
loop_
_entity.id
_entity.type
_entity.pdbx_description
1 polymer ?
#
loop_
_entity_poly.entity_id
_entity_poly.type
_entity_poly.pdbx_seq_one_letter_code
_entity_poly.pdbx_strand_id
1 'polypeptide(L)'
;MKTKILLLLTIVTFLTSCESNDDANINITSADLIGTWNLKQQSIENGSMTITSQGQTLTATYSALAKDIDLTYTFSENPNKLNLNGSYNLVATASFLGQSETEEEKIDTNLFPIEAIDWSLKGNTLTLIEDNDFPTVLNVVEFTDSYIKLVGELDETETDGGDSYNIKATLTVILEK
;
A
#
# COMPACT_ATOMS: atom_id res chain seq x y z
N MET A 1 16.16 72.62 3.33
CA MET A 1 16.23 71.54 2.38
C MET A 1 15.31 70.44 2.90
N LYS A 2 14.18 70.26 2.24
CA LYS A 2 13.10 69.38 2.71
C LYS A 2 13.15 68.07 1.94
N THR A 3 13.64 67.02 2.58
CA THR A 3 13.70 65.70 2.00
C THR A 3 12.31 65.08 2.07
N LYS A 4 11.67 64.92 0.93
CA LYS A 4 10.41 64.19 0.82
C LYS A 4 10.73 62.72 0.86
N ILE A 5 10.43 62.06 1.98
CA ILE A 5 10.43 60.62 2.07
C ILE A 5 9.17 60.12 1.36
N LEU A 6 9.37 59.59 0.18
CA LEU A 6 8.32 58.89 -0.59
C LEU A 6 8.08 57.56 0.09
N LEU A 7 6.97 57.46 0.83
CA LEU A 7 6.52 56.25 1.43
C LEU A 7 6.05 55.29 0.31
N LEU A 8 6.96 54.46 -0.15
CA LEU A 8 6.64 53.40 -1.11
C LEU A 8 5.94 52.30 -0.32
N LEU A 9 4.62 52.36 -0.30
CA LEU A 9 3.77 51.33 0.27
C LEU A 9 3.85 50.08 -0.63
N THR A 10 4.87 49.25 -0.43
CA THR A 10 4.93 47.94 -1.05
C THR A 10 3.87 47.09 -0.36
N ILE A 11 2.77 46.88 -1.06
CA ILE A 11 1.78 45.87 -0.76
C ILE A 11 2.48 44.54 -0.99
N VAL A 12 2.97 43.95 0.10
CA VAL A 12 3.36 42.53 0.10
C VAL A 12 2.07 41.75 0.07
N THR A 13 1.64 41.42 -1.13
CA THR A 13 0.64 40.34 -1.30
C THR A 13 1.29 39.09 -0.84
N PHE A 14 0.93 38.64 0.38
CA PHE A 14 1.13 37.26 0.80
C PHE A 14 0.35 36.39 -0.16
N LEU A 15 1.03 35.89 -1.18
CA LEU A 15 0.59 34.72 -1.87
C LEU A 15 0.72 33.60 -0.81
N THR A 16 -0.35 33.38 -0.07
CA THR A 16 -0.56 32.08 0.55
C THR A 16 -0.67 31.13 -0.61
N SER A 17 0.48 30.56 -1.01
CA SER A 17 0.50 29.30 -1.72
C SER A 17 -0.15 28.32 -0.75
N CYS A 18 -1.45 28.12 -0.88
CA CYS A 18 -2.02 26.84 -0.56
C CYS A 18 -1.27 25.87 -1.48
N GLU A 19 -0.30 25.15 -0.95
CA GLU A 19 -0.08 23.81 -1.40
C GLU A 19 -1.42 23.11 -1.12
N SER A 20 -2.29 23.15 -2.12
CA SER A 20 -3.29 22.12 -2.25
C SER A 20 -2.50 20.84 -2.48
N ASN A 21 -2.25 20.09 -1.39
CA ASN A 21 -2.32 18.68 -1.51
C ASN A 21 -3.71 18.46 -2.14
N ASP A 22 -3.74 18.26 -3.45
CA ASP A 22 -4.86 17.63 -4.13
C ASP A 22 -4.90 16.17 -3.62
N ASP A 23 -5.23 15.98 -2.35
CA ASP A 23 -5.93 14.80 -1.89
C ASP A 23 -7.25 14.85 -2.66
N ALA A 24 -7.23 14.26 -3.85
CA ALA A 24 -8.44 14.03 -4.62
C ALA A 24 -9.41 13.42 -3.62
N ASN A 25 -10.49 14.13 -3.33
CA ASN A 25 -11.45 13.69 -2.32
C ASN A 25 -12.14 12.44 -2.89
N ILE A 26 -11.48 11.28 -2.66
CA ILE A 26 -11.94 9.99 -3.18
C ILE A 26 -13.21 9.68 -2.42
N ASN A 27 -14.32 9.76 -3.12
CA ASN A 27 -15.63 9.43 -2.57
C ASN A 27 -15.97 8.00 -2.97
N ILE A 28 -15.53 7.05 -2.15
CA ILE A 28 -15.83 5.62 -2.31
C ILE A 28 -16.69 5.14 -1.15
N THR A 29 -17.63 4.27 -1.44
CA THR A 29 -18.50 3.62 -0.45
C THR A 29 -18.33 2.10 -0.49
N SER A 30 -18.82 1.41 0.55
CA SER A 30 -18.79 -0.06 0.57
C SER A 30 -19.52 -0.67 -0.62
N ALA A 31 -20.62 -0.04 -1.08
CA ALA A 31 -21.38 -0.51 -2.22
C ALA A 31 -20.57 -0.48 -3.53
N ASP A 32 -19.64 0.43 -3.68
CA ASP A 32 -18.80 0.56 -4.87
C ASP A 32 -17.81 -0.61 -5.00
N LEU A 33 -17.38 -1.17 -3.85
CA LEU A 33 -16.50 -2.34 -3.82
C LEU A 33 -17.19 -3.62 -4.21
N ILE A 34 -18.49 -3.75 -3.92
CA ILE A 34 -19.24 -5.00 -4.13
C ILE A 34 -19.16 -5.48 -5.58
N GLY A 35 -18.90 -6.78 -5.73
CA GLY A 35 -18.76 -7.46 -7.01
C GLY A 35 -17.38 -8.03 -7.25
N THR A 36 -17.11 -8.44 -8.48
CA THR A 36 -15.86 -9.10 -8.87
C THR A 36 -14.95 -8.13 -9.60
N TRP A 37 -13.71 -8.11 -9.19
CA TRP A 37 -12.61 -7.29 -9.70
C TRP A 37 -11.48 -8.20 -10.15
N ASN A 38 -10.86 -7.89 -11.28
CA ASN A 38 -9.68 -8.59 -11.77
C ASN A 38 -8.43 -7.90 -11.22
N LEU A 39 -7.52 -8.65 -10.63
CA LEU A 39 -6.21 -8.14 -10.26
C LEU A 39 -5.42 -7.81 -11.54
N LYS A 40 -4.91 -6.59 -11.65
CA LYS A 40 -4.07 -6.13 -12.77
C LYS A 40 -2.63 -5.94 -12.37
N GLN A 41 -2.40 -5.52 -11.15
CA GLN A 41 -1.07 -5.35 -10.58
C GLN A 41 -1.10 -5.65 -9.09
N GLN A 42 -0.04 -6.31 -8.62
CA GLN A 42 0.32 -6.36 -7.22
C GLN A 42 1.83 -6.25 -7.13
N SER A 43 2.33 -5.28 -6.39
CA SER A 43 3.76 -5.08 -6.20
C SER A 43 4.08 -4.69 -4.77
N ILE A 44 5.26 -5.10 -4.31
CA ILE A 44 5.90 -4.63 -3.10
C ILE A 44 7.13 -3.85 -3.51
N GLU A 45 7.19 -2.59 -3.10
CA GLU A 45 8.28 -1.69 -3.43
C GLU A 45 8.89 -1.10 -2.14
N ASN A 46 10.08 -0.54 -2.25
CA ASN A 46 10.80 0.07 -1.14
C ASN A 46 10.93 -0.85 0.09
N GLY A 47 10.89 -2.16 -0.14
CA GLY A 47 11.01 -3.16 0.91
C GLY A 47 12.40 -3.11 1.55
N SER A 48 12.43 -3.05 2.88
CA SER A 48 13.66 -3.16 3.65
C SER A 48 13.42 -3.88 4.97
N MET A 49 14.40 -4.68 5.36
CA MET A 49 14.47 -5.29 6.69
C MET A 49 15.79 -4.86 7.32
N THR A 50 15.71 -4.18 8.45
CA THR A 50 16.89 -3.73 9.21
C THR A 50 16.92 -4.44 10.55
N ILE A 51 18.04 -5.07 10.84
CA ILE A 51 18.31 -5.76 12.10
C ILE A 51 19.40 -5.01 12.83
N THR A 52 19.15 -4.59 14.05
CA THR A 52 20.16 -3.98 14.92
C THR A 52 20.40 -4.89 16.13
N SER A 53 21.60 -5.41 16.24
CA SER A 53 22.03 -6.32 17.31
C SER A 53 23.42 -5.89 17.81
N GLN A 54 23.59 -5.78 19.12
CA GLN A 54 24.86 -5.41 19.76
C GLN A 54 25.50 -4.13 19.19
N GLY A 55 24.68 -3.16 18.76
CA GLY A 55 25.13 -1.89 18.17
C GLY A 55 25.58 -1.99 16.71
N GLN A 56 25.42 -3.14 16.07
CA GLN A 56 25.63 -3.32 14.64
C GLN A 56 24.30 -3.36 13.92
N THR A 57 24.23 -2.73 12.76
CA THR A 57 23.03 -2.68 11.93
C THR A 57 23.30 -3.33 10.58
N LEU A 58 22.42 -4.26 10.20
CA LEU A 58 22.42 -4.91 8.90
C LEU A 58 21.08 -4.59 8.22
N THR A 59 21.12 -4.25 6.93
CA THR A 59 19.92 -3.96 6.15
C THR A 59 19.91 -4.81 4.88
N ALA A 60 18.81 -5.51 4.66
CA ALA A 60 18.45 -6.13 3.38
C ALA A 60 17.34 -5.30 2.73
N THR A 61 17.32 -5.27 1.40
CA THR A 61 16.20 -4.68 0.64
C THR A 61 15.48 -5.77 -0.13
N TYR A 62 14.18 -5.57 -0.38
CA TYR A 62 13.39 -6.52 -1.16
C TYR A 62 12.33 -5.80 -1.98
N SER A 63 11.91 -6.45 -3.05
CA SER A 63 10.77 -6.06 -3.88
C SER A 63 10.06 -7.31 -4.40
N ALA A 64 8.80 -7.20 -4.74
CA ALA A 64 8.06 -8.29 -5.38
C ALA A 64 7.07 -7.74 -6.41
N LEU A 65 6.80 -8.53 -7.44
CA LEU A 65 5.88 -8.19 -8.51
C LEU A 65 5.09 -9.44 -8.94
N ALA A 66 3.76 -9.31 -8.99
CA ALA A 66 2.91 -10.32 -9.58
C ALA A 66 3.00 -10.29 -11.10
N LYS A 67 3.15 -11.47 -11.72
CA LYS A 67 3.15 -11.71 -13.17
C LYS A 67 2.14 -12.79 -13.54
N ASP A 68 1.80 -12.89 -14.82
CA ASP A 68 0.89 -13.90 -15.35
C ASP A 68 -0.40 -14.01 -14.52
N ILE A 69 -0.99 -12.85 -14.27
CA ILE A 69 -2.08 -12.68 -13.32
C ILE A 69 -3.39 -13.19 -13.94
N ASP A 70 -4.00 -14.18 -13.29
CA ASP A 70 -5.35 -14.67 -13.53
C ASP A 70 -6.03 -14.83 -12.15
N LEU A 71 -6.22 -13.73 -11.45
CA LEU A 71 -6.77 -13.69 -10.10
C LEU A 71 -7.90 -12.67 -10.01
N THR A 72 -8.99 -13.09 -9.38
CA THR A 72 -10.14 -12.23 -9.09
C THR A 72 -10.34 -12.00 -7.59
N TYR A 73 -10.79 -10.81 -7.26
CA TYR A 73 -11.21 -10.36 -5.94
C TYR A 73 -12.73 -10.20 -5.97
N THR A 74 -13.47 -10.98 -5.19
CA THR A 74 -14.93 -10.87 -5.11
C THR A 74 -15.32 -10.35 -3.74
N PHE A 75 -15.75 -9.10 -3.68
CA PHE A 75 -16.30 -8.47 -2.48
C PHE A 75 -17.78 -8.73 -2.36
N SER A 76 -18.22 -9.21 -1.20
CA SER A 76 -19.62 -9.42 -0.84
C SER A 76 -19.97 -8.67 0.45
N GLU A 77 -21.27 -8.48 0.70
CA GLU A 77 -21.80 -7.91 1.93
C GLU A 77 -22.77 -8.86 2.63
N ASN A 78 -23.01 -8.61 3.92
CA ASN A 78 -23.95 -9.37 4.77
C ASN A 78 -23.64 -10.89 4.90
N PRO A 79 -22.42 -11.32 5.33
CA PRO A 79 -21.33 -10.53 5.89
C PRO A 79 -20.38 -9.97 4.83
N ASN A 80 -19.60 -8.96 5.23
CA ASN A 80 -18.54 -8.41 4.38
C ASN A 80 -17.40 -9.42 4.25
N LYS A 81 -17.31 -10.07 3.11
CA LYS A 81 -16.26 -11.06 2.81
C LYS A 81 -15.61 -10.75 1.46
N LEU A 82 -14.30 -10.94 1.41
CA LEU A 82 -13.49 -10.93 0.19
C LEU A 82 -13.07 -12.37 -0.10
N ASN A 83 -13.40 -12.84 -1.28
CA ASN A 83 -12.93 -14.12 -1.80
C ASN A 83 -11.93 -13.88 -2.93
N LEU A 84 -10.82 -14.61 -2.89
CA LEU A 84 -9.80 -14.62 -3.93
C LEU A 84 -9.93 -15.92 -4.71
N ASN A 85 -9.90 -15.83 -6.05
CA ASN A 85 -9.98 -17.01 -6.90
C ASN A 85 -9.10 -16.86 -8.15
N GLY A 86 -8.22 -17.82 -8.36
CA GLY A 86 -7.30 -17.85 -9.48
C GLY A 86 -5.84 -18.00 -9.08
N SER A 87 -4.91 -17.50 -9.90
CA SER A 87 -3.48 -17.64 -9.65
C SER A 87 -2.66 -16.48 -10.24
N TYR A 88 -1.42 -16.35 -9.79
CA TYR A 88 -0.39 -15.49 -10.38
C TYR A 88 1.00 -16.03 -10.03
N ASN A 89 2.03 -15.57 -10.72
CA ASN A 89 3.41 -15.81 -10.37
C ASN A 89 3.96 -14.63 -9.58
N LEU A 90 4.43 -14.86 -8.36
CA LEU A 90 5.12 -13.85 -7.55
C LEU A 90 6.62 -13.91 -7.83
N VAL A 91 7.18 -12.86 -8.38
CA VAL A 91 8.62 -12.71 -8.58
C VAL A 91 9.15 -11.79 -7.49
N ALA A 92 9.90 -12.37 -6.55
CA ALA A 92 10.50 -11.64 -5.44
C ALA A 92 12.01 -11.51 -5.62
N THR A 93 12.55 -10.33 -5.36
CA THR A 93 14.00 -10.06 -5.38
C THR A 93 14.43 -9.55 -4.02
N ALA A 94 15.40 -10.19 -3.41
CA ALA A 94 16.05 -9.74 -2.18
C ALA A 94 17.51 -9.36 -2.45
N SER A 95 18.01 -8.33 -1.78
CA SER A 95 19.38 -7.86 -1.91
C SER A 95 20.01 -7.64 -0.54
N PHE A 96 21.19 -8.21 -0.34
CA PHE A 96 21.95 -8.10 0.88
C PHE A 96 23.45 -8.03 0.59
N LEU A 97 24.16 -7.07 1.18
CA LEU A 97 25.61 -6.86 1.00
C LEU A 97 26.05 -6.79 -0.48
N GLY A 98 25.20 -6.20 -1.35
CA GLY A 98 25.51 -6.06 -2.78
C GLY A 98 25.28 -7.32 -3.61
N GLN A 99 24.75 -8.38 -3.03
CA GLN A 99 24.31 -9.57 -3.73
C GLN A 99 22.78 -9.56 -3.81
N SER A 100 22.22 -9.98 -4.95
CA SER A 100 20.79 -10.08 -5.17
C SER A 100 20.42 -11.50 -5.60
N GLU A 101 19.31 -11.97 -5.06
CA GLU A 101 18.68 -13.24 -5.43
C GLU A 101 17.24 -12.97 -5.85
N THR A 102 16.79 -13.65 -6.89
CA THR A 102 15.43 -13.54 -7.38
C THR A 102 14.81 -14.93 -7.42
N GLU A 103 13.64 -15.06 -6.82
CA GLU A 103 12.84 -16.27 -6.82
C GLU A 103 11.48 -15.99 -7.47
N GLU A 104 10.91 -17.03 -8.07
CA GLU A 104 9.57 -17.00 -8.64
C GLU A 104 8.74 -18.13 -8.04
N GLU A 105 7.59 -17.81 -7.51
CA GLU A 105 6.67 -18.77 -6.91
C GLU A 105 5.26 -18.59 -7.50
N LYS A 106 4.62 -19.71 -7.87
CA LYS A 106 3.22 -19.69 -8.29
C LYS A 106 2.31 -19.68 -7.06
N ILE A 107 1.52 -18.64 -6.94
CA ILE A 107 0.44 -18.52 -5.95
C ILE A 107 -0.85 -18.96 -6.64
N ASP A 108 -1.50 -20.00 -6.11
CA ASP A 108 -2.72 -20.58 -6.67
C ASP A 108 -3.73 -20.86 -5.54
N THR A 109 -4.81 -20.08 -5.51
CA THR A 109 -5.83 -20.16 -4.47
C THR A 109 -6.62 -21.48 -4.48
N ASN A 110 -6.55 -22.26 -5.57
CA ASN A 110 -7.16 -23.59 -5.63
C ASN A 110 -6.29 -24.66 -4.95
N LEU A 111 -4.98 -24.47 -4.91
CA LEU A 111 -4.02 -25.36 -4.25
C LEU A 111 -3.85 -25.01 -2.76
N PHE A 112 -3.91 -23.71 -2.46
CA PHE A 112 -3.83 -23.17 -1.12
C PHE A 112 -5.08 -22.32 -0.88
N PRO A 113 -6.22 -22.96 -0.49
CA PRO A 113 -7.47 -22.21 -0.29
C PRO A 113 -7.28 -21.14 0.77
N ILE A 114 -7.46 -19.89 0.36
CA ILE A 114 -7.51 -18.76 1.28
C ILE A 114 -8.96 -18.70 1.79
N GLU A 115 -9.14 -18.74 3.11
CA GLU A 115 -10.47 -18.52 3.69
C GLU A 115 -10.97 -17.11 3.33
N ALA A 116 -12.29 -16.95 3.35
CA ALA A 116 -12.89 -15.66 3.00
C ALA A 116 -12.47 -14.59 4.02
N ILE A 117 -11.74 -13.59 3.53
CA ILE A 117 -11.16 -12.49 4.30
C ILE A 117 -12.27 -11.54 4.74
N ASP A 118 -12.30 -11.16 6.01
CA ASP A 118 -13.19 -10.09 6.48
C ASP A 118 -12.68 -8.74 5.99
N TRP A 119 -13.60 -7.86 5.54
CA TRP A 119 -13.21 -6.54 5.11
C TRP A 119 -14.12 -5.45 5.67
N SER A 120 -13.55 -4.25 5.82
CA SER A 120 -14.30 -3.03 6.14
C SER A 120 -13.72 -1.83 5.40
N LEU A 121 -14.58 -0.88 5.04
CA LEU A 121 -14.18 0.39 4.43
C LEU A 121 -14.63 1.54 5.31
N LYS A 122 -13.69 2.43 5.66
CA LYS A 122 -13.95 3.64 6.42
C LYS A 122 -13.29 4.84 5.73
N GLY A 123 -14.10 5.72 5.13
CA GLY A 123 -13.58 6.73 4.22
C GLY A 123 -12.91 6.07 3.02
N ASN A 124 -11.65 6.35 2.78
CA ASN A 124 -10.84 5.71 1.75
C ASN A 124 -9.92 4.59 2.29
N THR A 125 -10.08 4.17 3.54
CA THR A 125 -9.26 3.12 4.14
C THR A 125 -10.00 1.79 4.11
N LEU A 126 -9.46 0.83 3.38
CA LEU A 126 -9.88 -0.57 3.33
C LEU A 126 -9.04 -1.38 4.31
N THR A 127 -9.69 -2.07 5.22
CA THR A 127 -9.04 -3.00 6.17
C THR A 127 -9.45 -4.43 5.82
N LEU A 128 -8.47 -5.31 5.69
CA LEU A 128 -8.62 -6.74 5.43
C LEU A 128 -8.13 -7.51 6.66
N ILE A 129 -8.88 -8.49 7.12
CA ILE A 129 -8.56 -9.31 8.30
C ILE A 129 -8.71 -10.78 7.91
N GLU A 130 -7.58 -11.49 7.91
CA GLU A 130 -7.51 -12.94 7.78
C GLU A 130 -7.48 -13.56 9.20
N ASP A 131 -8.31 -14.55 9.45
CA ASP A 131 -8.37 -15.44 10.64
C ASP A 131 -7.50 -15.07 11.86
N ASN A 132 -7.80 -13.96 12.55
CA ASN A 132 -7.09 -13.47 13.74
C ASN A 132 -5.65 -12.98 13.51
N ASP A 133 -5.23 -12.78 12.28
CA ASP A 133 -3.95 -12.16 11.96
C ASP A 133 -4.02 -10.63 12.06
N PHE A 134 -2.86 -9.99 11.94
CA PHE A 134 -2.76 -8.55 11.91
C PHE A 134 -3.52 -8.00 10.69
N PRO A 135 -4.34 -6.94 10.87
CA PRO A 135 -5.10 -6.39 9.77
C PRO A 135 -4.18 -5.78 8.70
N THR A 136 -4.42 -6.12 7.43
CA THR A 136 -3.83 -5.40 6.31
C THR A 136 -4.63 -4.14 6.04
N VAL A 137 -3.99 -2.98 6.13
CA VAL A 137 -4.61 -1.66 5.93
C VAL A 137 -4.16 -1.08 4.60
N LEU A 138 -5.11 -0.81 3.72
CA LEU A 138 -4.88 -0.26 2.38
C LEU A 138 -5.65 1.05 2.22
N ASN A 139 -5.03 2.06 1.65
CA ASN A 139 -5.70 3.29 1.26
C ASN A 139 -6.09 3.24 -0.21
N VAL A 140 -7.35 3.55 -0.51
CA VAL A 140 -7.79 3.81 -1.87
C VAL A 140 -7.19 5.15 -2.29
N VAL A 141 -6.29 5.15 -3.26
CA VAL A 141 -5.61 6.35 -3.75
C VAL A 141 -6.11 6.80 -5.12
N GLU A 142 -6.75 5.91 -5.85
CA GLU A 142 -7.47 6.20 -7.10
C GLU A 142 -8.72 5.32 -7.17
N PHE A 143 -9.84 5.89 -7.62
CA PHE A 143 -11.12 5.18 -7.76
C PHE A 143 -11.93 5.70 -8.94
N THR A 144 -12.47 4.76 -9.71
CA THR A 144 -13.57 4.93 -10.68
C THR A 144 -14.49 3.71 -10.62
N ASP A 145 -15.62 3.73 -11.30
CA ASP A 145 -16.57 2.61 -11.33
C ASP A 145 -15.97 1.28 -11.83
N SER A 146 -14.85 1.34 -12.54
CA SER A 146 -14.17 0.17 -13.13
C SER A 146 -12.69 0.03 -12.76
N TYR A 147 -12.16 0.89 -11.88
CA TYR A 147 -10.74 0.90 -11.51
C TYR A 147 -10.57 1.30 -10.05
N ILE A 148 -9.74 0.55 -9.34
CA ILE A 148 -9.33 0.87 -7.97
C ILE A 148 -7.82 0.67 -7.85
N LYS A 149 -7.14 1.68 -7.28
CA LYS A 149 -5.75 1.54 -6.83
C LYS A 149 -5.69 1.66 -5.32
N LEU A 150 -5.13 0.64 -4.71
CA LEU A 150 -4.93 0.52 -3.27
C LEU A 150 -3.43 0.60 -2.97
N VAL A 151 -3.09 1.32 -1.91
CA VAL A 151 -1.71 1.40 -1.41
C VAL A 151 -1.70 1.15 0.09
N GLY A 152 -0.83 0.24 0.53
CA GLY A 152 -0.55 -0.04 1.93
C GLY A 152 0.90 0.26 2.26
N GLU A 153 1.11 0.91 3.40
CA GLU A 153 2.45 1.17 3.95
C GLU A 153 2.66 0.27 5.17
N LEU A 154 3.76 -0.48 5.16
CA LEU A 154 4.26 -1.24 6.30
C LEU A 154 5.46 -0.49 6.87
N ASP A 155 5.44 -0.18 8.15
CA ASP A 155 6.60 0.36 8.90
C ASP A 155 6.48 -0.13 10.35
N GLU A 156 6.97 -1.34 10.57
CA GLU A 156 6.87 -2.01 11.86
C GLU A 156 8.25 -2.18 12.49
N THR A 157 8.31 -2.02 13.79
CA THR A 157 9.52 -2.26 14.58
C THR A 157 9.20 -3.18 15.74
N GLU A 158 9.91 -4.28 15.80
CA GLU A 158 9.85 -5.22 16.91
C GLU A 158 11.17 -5.24 17.66
N THR A 159 11.12 -5.58 18.95
CA THR A 159 12.31 -5.75 19.79
C THR A 159 12.22 -7.07 20.52
N ASP A 160 13.23 -7.91 20.38
CA ASP A 160 13.34 -9.18 21.08
C ASP A 160 14.77 -9.39 21.57
N GLY A 161 14.92 -9.76 22.86
CA GLY A 161 16.23 -10.10 23.45
C GLY A 161 17.29 -9.00 23.44
N GLY A 162 16.90 -7.74 23.16
CA GLY A 162 17.83 -6.60 22.99
C GLY A 162 18.22 -6.32 21.55
N ASP A 163 17.71 -7.10 20.61
CA ASP A 163 17.81 -6.85 19.18
C ASP A 163 16.56 -6.10 18.69
N SER A 164 16.70 -5.27 17.67
CA SER A 164 15.62 -4.52 17.05
C SER A 164 15.49 -4.90 15.57
N TYR A 165 14.27 -5.16 15.14
CA TYR A 165 13.90 -5.53 13.77
C TYR A 165 12.96 -4.46 13.23
N ASN A 166 13.34 -3.77 12.17
CA ASN A 166 12.46 -2.84 11.48
C ASN A 166 12.19 -3.34 10.06
N ILE A 167 10.91 -3.43 9.70
CA ILE A 167 10.44 -3.87 8.37
C ILE A 167 9.65 -2.73 7.75
N LYS A 168 10.01 -2.35 6.53
CA LYS A 168 9.29 -1.36 5.73
C LYS A 168 8.96 -1.91 4.35
N ALA A 169 7.81 -1.54 3.83
CA ALA A 169 7.41 -1.82 2.46
C ALA A 169 6.23 -0.96 2.02
N THR A 170 6.10 -0.75 0.73
CA THR A 170 4.91 -0.19 0.09
C THR A 170 4.25 -1.28 -0.75
N LEU A 171 3.02 -1.65 -0.42
CA LEU A 171 2.19 -2.57 -1.21
C LEU A 171 1.29 -1.76 -2.13
N THR A 172 1.31 -2.05 -3.41
CA THR A 172 0.36 -1.49 -4.40
C THR A 172 -0.48 -2.62 -4.99
N VAL A 173 -1.79 -2.43 -5.02
CA VAL A 173 -2.76 -3.34 -5.66
C VAL A 173 -3.63 -2.53 -6.61
N ILE A 174 -3.77 -3.00 -7.86
CA ILE A 174 -4.64 -2.40 -8.88
C ILE A 174 -5.67 -3.45 -9.29
N LEU A 175 -6.94 -3.06 -9.19
CA LEU A 175 -8.10 -3.88 -9.54
C LEU A 175 -8.91 -3.20 -10.65
N GLU A 176 -9.43 -3.99 -11.59
CA GLU A 176 -10.34 -3.55 -12.66
C GLU A 176 -11.56 -4.47 -12.78
N LYS A 177 -12.72 -3.91 -13.12
CA LYS A 177 -13.94 -4.65 -13.46
C LYS A 177 -13.94 -5.12 -14.90
#